data_ad7b3b59d2c9211eb2c54859370e1a0a
#
_entry.id   ad7b3b59d2c9211eb2c54859370e1a0a
#
_cell.length_a   1.000
_cell.length_b   1.000
_cell.length_c   1.000
_cell.angle_alpha   90.00
_cell.angle_beta   90.00
_cell.angle_gamma   90.00
#
_symmetry.space_group_name_H-M   'P 1'
#
loop_
_entity.id
_entity.type
_entity.pdbx_description
1 polymer ?
#
loop_
_entity_poly.entity_id
_entity_poly.type
_entity_poly.pdbx_seq_one_letter_code
_entity_poly.pdbx_strand_id
1 'polypeptide(L)'
;RFLMMGGTNFQAEIERTLLGLGFSREDFERPTSEFSGGWRMRIELAKLLLRRPDVLLLDEPTNHLDIESIQWLENFLSTRANAVVLVSHDRAFLNNVTTRTIEITCGQIYDYKVKYDEFVVLRKERREQQLRAYENQQKQIQDTEDFIERFRYKATKAVQVQSRIKQLEKIDRIEVDEEDNSALRLKFPPASRSGNYPVICEDVRKAYGSHVVFHDVNLTINRGEKVAFVGKNGEGKSTLVKCIMDEIDFEGKLTIGHNVQIGYFAQNQAQMLDENLTVFD
;
A
#
# COMPACT_ATOMS: atom_id res chain seq x y z
N ARG A 1 -6.25 35.47 -26.06
CA ARG A 1 -7.05 34.20 -25.98
C ARG A 1 -6.98 33.58 -24.58
N PHE A 2 -5.81 33.54 -23.93
CA PHE A 2 -5.61 32.98 -22.58
C PHE A 2 -6.31 33.81 -21.48
N LEU A 3 -6.23 35.13 -21.54
CA LEU A 3 -6.91 36.06 -20.61
C LEU A 3 -8.44 36.06 -20.77
N MET A 4 -8.95 35.76 -21.95
CA MET A 4 -10.38 35.68 -22.21
C MET A 4 -11.03 34.37 -21.73
N MET A 5 -10.23 33.34 -21.40
CA MET A 5 -10.68 32.05 -20.86
C MET A 5 -10.53 31.95 -19.33
N GLY A 6 -10.44 33.06 -18.61
CA GLY A 6 -10.35 33.06 -17.14
C GLY A 6 -8.94 32.94 -16.59
N GLY A 7 -7.93 33.50 -17.26
CA GLY A 7 -6.51 33.37 -16.90
C GLY A 7 -6.15 33.80 -15.48
N THR A 8 -6.88 34.73 -14.88
CA THR A 8 -6.71 35.12 -13.46
C THR A 8 -7.16 34.02 -12.49
N ASN A 9 -8.12 33.17 -12.90
CA ASN A 9 -8.59 32.06 -12.07
C ASN A 9 -7.65 30.85 -12.15
N PHE A 10 -6.92 30.71 -13.27
CA PHE A 10 -6.00 29.59 -13.49
C PHE A 10 -4.74 29.67 -12.60
N GLN A 11 -4.18 30.88 -12.42
CA GLN A 11 -3.07 31.10 -11.50
C GLN A 11 -3.43 30.67 -10.07
N ALA A 12 -4.59 31.12 -9.60
CA ALA A 12 -5.09 30.77 -8.27
C ALA A 12 -5.34 29.26 -8.11
N GLU A 13 -5.77 28.59 -9.18
CA GLU A 13 -5.94 27.11 -9.16
C GLU A 13 -4.61 26.37 -9.12
N ILE A 14 -3.59 26.84 -9.86
CA ILE A 14 -2.23 26.31 -9.77
C ILE A 14 -1.71 26.44 -8.34
N GLU A 15 -1.76 27.64 -7.77
CA GLU A 15 -1.30 27.89 -6.40
C GLU A 15 -2.04 26.99 -5.40
N ARG A 16 -3.36 26.92 -5.48
CA ARG A 16 -4.19 26.08 -4.60
C ARG A 16 -3.84 24.60 -4.70
N THR A 17 -3.60 24.10 -5.93
CA THR A 17 -3.26 22.69 -6.16
C THR A 17 -1.87 22.37 -5.62
N LEU A 18 -0.89 23.25 -5.85
CA LEU A 18 0.46 23.07 -5.36
C LEU A 18 0.51 23.13 -3.82
N LEU A 19 -0.15 24.12 -3.21
CA LEU A 19 -0.25 24.23 -1.74
C LEU A 19 -0.93 22.99 -1.15
N GLY A 20 -1.99 22.49 -1.78
CA GLY A 20 -2.69 21.27 -1.35
C GLY A 20 -1.82 20.02 -1.43
N LEU A 21 -0.88 19.96 -2.36
CA LEU A 21 0.10 18.88 -2.48
C LEU A 21 1.36 19.09 -1.63
N GLY A 22 1.35 20.08 -0.74
CA GLY A 22 2.37 20.32 0.27
C GLY A 22 3.52 21.24 -0.15
N PHE A 23 3.48 21.89 -1.35
CA PHE A 23 4.46 22.88 -1.74
C PHE A 23 4.26 24.18 -0.95
N SER A 24 5.34 24.86 -0.65
CA SER A 24 5.32 26.23 -0.15
C SER A 24 5.31 27.24 -1.30
N ARG A 25 4.97 28.50 -1.02
CA ARG A 25 5.04 29.54 -2.06
C ARG A 25 6.47 29.81 -2.54
N GLU A 26 7.46 29.58 -1.70
CA GLU A 26 8.88 29.71 -2.02
C GLU A 26 9.32 28.66 -3.06
N ASP A 27 8.65 27.52 -3.11
CA ASP A 27 8.95 26.44 -4.06
C ASP A 27 8.50 26.74 -5.49
N PHE A 28 7.59 27.69 -5.70
CA PHE A 28 6.97 27.92 -7.01
C PHE A 28 7.95 28.42 -8.07
N GLU A 29 8.97 29.18 -7.66
CA GLU A 29 9.99 29.73 -8.56
C GLU A 29 11.25 28.84 -8.66
N ARG A 30 11.28 27.72 -7.91
CA ARG A 30 12.43 26.82 -7.91
C ARG A 30 12.43 25.90 -9.13
N PRO A 31 13.59 25.66 -9.75
CA PRO A 31 13.72 24.68 -10.83
C PRO A 31 13.34 23.27 -10.38
N THR A 32 12.62 22.52 -11.24
CA THR A 32 12.18 21.15 -10.92
C THR A 32 13.35 20.18 -10.70
N SER A 33 14.54 20.48 -11.20
CA SER A 33 15.76 19.71 -10.99
C SER A 33 16.24 19.67 -9.53
N GLU A 34 15.87 20.67 -8.73
CA GLU A 34 16.23 20.76 -7.32
C GLU A 34 15.35 19.90 -6.40
N PHE A 35 14.26 19.36 -6.94
CA PHE A 35 13.33 18.55 -6.19
C PHE A 35 13.69 17.07 -6.21
N SER A 36 13.46 16.37 -5.08
CA SER A 36 13.58 14.94 -5.00
C SER A 36 12.57 14.20 -5.89
N GLY A 37 12.78 12.89 -6.12
CA GLY A 37 11.87 12.08 -6.93
C GLY A 37 10.41 12.15 -6.46
N GLY A 38 10.16 12.08 -5.15
CA GLY A 38 8.81 12.17 -4.58
C GLY A 38 8.16 13.54 -4.84
N TRP A 39 8.89 14.64 -4.72
CA TRP A 39 8.39 15.97 -5.04
C TRP A 39 8.11 16.15 -6.54
N ARG A 40 8.95 15.61 -7.41
CA ARG A 40 8.69 15.59 -8.86
C ARG A 40 7.44 14.83 -9.22
N MET A 41 7.15 13.69 -8.56
CA MET A 41 5.90 12.97 -8.72
C MET A 41 4.68 13.80 -8.31
N ARG A 42 4.78 14.61 -7.23
CA ARG A 42 3.70 15.55 -6.86
C ARG A 42 3.48 16.63 -7.89
N ILE A 43 4.56 17.15 -8.55
CA ILE A 43 4.43 18.10 -9.66
C ILE A 43 3.67 17.48 -10.83
N GLU A 44 3.99 16.25 -11.20
CA GLU A 44 3.26 15.55 -12.29
C GLU A 44 1.79 15.29 -11.91
N LEU A 45 1.52 14.92 -10.65
CA LEU A 45 0.16 14.80 -10.16
C LEU A 45 -0.59 16.14 -10.25
N ALA A 46 0.02 17.25 -9.81
CA ALA A 46 -0.56 18.59 -9.93
C ALA A 46 -0.92 18.94 -11.37
N LYS A 47 -0.01 18.68 -12.31
CA LYS A 47 -0.23 18.91 -13.76
C LYS A 47 -1.40 18.10 -14.28
N LEU A 48 -1.53 16.84 -13.84
CA LEU A 48 -2.62 15.97 -14.24
C LEU A 48 -3.98 16.48 -13.71
N LEU A 49 -4.03 16.86 -12.42
CA LEU A 49 -5.25 17.37 -11.79
C LEU A 49 -5.73 18.70 -12.42
N LEU A 50 -4.77 19.58 -12.76
CA LEU A 50 -5.07 20.88 -13.39
C LEU A 50 -5.59 20.76 -14.82
N ARG A 51 -5.31 19.65 -15.51
CA ARG A 51 -5.85 19.39 -16.86
C ARG A 51 -7.33 19.06 -16.86
N ARG A 52 -7.91 18.68 -15.70
CA ARG A 52 -9.31 18.31 -15.54
C ARG A 52 -9.81 17.32 -16.60
N PRO A 53 -9.18 16.14 -16.74
CA PRO A 53 -9.61 15.16 -17.72
C PRO A 53 -11.01 14.63 -17.37
N ASP A 54 -11.73 14.12 -18.36
CA ASP A 54 -13.04 13.47 -18.14
C ASP A 54 -12.91 12.19 -17.33
N VAL A 55 -11.80 11.45 -17.51
CA VAL A 55 -11.46 10.25 -16.74
C VAL A 55 -10.05 10.39 -16.21
N LEU A 56 -9.89 10.24 -14.91
CA LEU A 56 -8.62 10.29 -14.19
C LEU A 56 -8.22 8.86 -13.79
N LEU A 57 -7.07 8.41 -14.27
CA LEU A 57 -6.49 7.10 -13.92
C LEU A 57 -5.35 7.33 -12.95
N LEU A 58 -5.45 6.79 -11.73
CA LEU A 58 -4.46 6.96 -10.66
C LEU A 58 -4.01 5.59 -10.16
N ASP A 59 -2.71 5.36 -10.19
CA ASP A 59 -2.06 4.18 -9.65
C ASP A 59 -1.17 4.59 -8.49
N GLU A 60 -1.52 4.13 -7.28
CA GLU A 60 -0.85 4.43 -6.01
C GLU A 60 -0.56 5.94 -5.79
N PRO A 61 -1.56 6.84 -5.93
CA PRO A 61 -1.33 8.29 -5.87
C PRO A 61 -0.95 8.81 -4.49
N THR A 62 -1.18 8.02 -3.43
CA THR A 62 -0.84 8.35 -2.04
C THR A 62 0.64 8.15 -1.73
N ASN A 63 1.38 7.44 -2.58
CA ASN A 63 2.80 7.25 -2.42
C ASN A 63 3.51 8.61 -2.41
N HIS A 64 4.41 8.80 -1.45
CA HIS A 64 5.17 10.03 -1.24
C HIS A 64 4.36 11.26 -0.79
N LEU A 65 3.05 11.13 -0.51
CA LEU A 65 2.25 12.19 0.09
C LEU A 65 2.31 12.11 1.63
N ASP A 66 2.22 13.24 2.30
CA ASP A 66 1.96 13.32 3.73
C ASP A 66 0.45 13.31 4.00
N ILE A 67 0.08 13.18 5.26
CA ILE A 67 -1.31 13.03 5.67
C ILE A 67 -2.17 14.24 5.22
N GLU A 68 -1.64 15.45 5.31
CA GLU A 68 -2.37 16.67 4.91
C GLU A 68 -2.61 16.67 3.39
N SER A 69 -1.60 16.31 2.61
CA SER A 69 -1.71 16.20 1.14
C SER A 69 -2.67 15.09 0.71
N ILE A 70 -2.70 13.95 1.43
CA ILE A 70 -3.66 12.87 1.19
C ILE A 70 -5.08 13.37 1.43
N GLN A 71 -5.34 14.01 2.56
CA GLN A 71 -6.67 14.57 2.88
C GLN A 71 -7.13 15.59 1.85
N TRP A 72 -6.21 16.45 1.40
CA TRP A 72 -6.51 17.41 0.34
C TRP A 72 -6.85 16.69 -0.98
N LEU A 73 -6.10 15.65 -1.35
CA LEU A 73 -6.34 14.87 -2.57
C LEU A 73 -7.69 14.14 -2.49
N GLU A 74 -8.03 13.52 -1.35
CA GLU A 74 -9.35 12.92 -1.11
C GLU A 74 -10.48 13.91 -1.38
N ASN A 75 -10.38 15.10 -0.80
CA ASN A 75 -11.38 16.15 -0.99
C ASN A 75 -11.45 16.60 -2.46
N PHE A 76 -10.30 16.76 -3.11
CA PHE A 76 -10.25 17.14 -4.53
C PHE A 76 -10.92 16.09 -5.40
N LEU A 77 -10.59 14.82 -5.24
CA LEU A 77 -11.14 13.71 -6.05
C LEU A 77 -12.64 13.53 -5.81
N SER A 78 -13.10 13.68 -4.56
CA SER A 78 -14.51 13.52 -4.22
C SER A 78 -15.40 14.68 -4.69
N THR A 79 -14.84 15.91 -4.84
CA THR A 79 -15.65 17.11 -5.09
C THR A 79 -15.44 17.72 -6.47
N ARG A 80 -14.30 17.48 -7.12
CA ARG A 80 -13.91 18.20 -8.36
C ARG A 80 -13.56 17.30 -9.53
N ALA A 81 -13.21 16.04 -9.30
CA ALA A 81 -12.95 15.09 -10.38
C ALA A 81 -14.26 14.55 -10.94
N ASN A 82 -14.29 14.29 -12.25
CA ASN A 82 -15.43 13.65 -12.91
C ASN A 82 -15.39 12.13 -12.64
N ALA A 83 -14.90 11.32 -13.58
CA ALA A 83 -14.71 9.90 -13.36
C ALA A 83 -13.29 9.62 -12.88
N VAL A 84 -13.14 8.79 -11.84
CA VAL A 84 -11.84 8.39 -11.30
C VAL A 84 -11.75 6.87 -11.29
N VAL A 85 -10.67 6.34 -11.83
CA VAL A 85 -10.26 4.95 -11.64
C VAL A 85 -9.01 4.96 -10.77
N LEU A 86 -9.09 4.29 -9.62
CA LEU A 86 -8.08 4.36 -8.56
C LEU A 86 -7.58 2.96 -8.21
N VAL A 87 -6.28 2.78 -8.22
CA VAL A 87 -5.59 1.63 -7.63
C VAL A 87 -4.84 2.12 -6.41
N SER A 88 -5.06 1.53 -5.24
CA SER A 88 -4.33 1.88 -4.02
C SER A 88 -4.36 0.74 -3.00
N HIS A 89 -3.31 0.69 -2.17
CA HIS A 89 -3.24 -0.17 -0.98
C HIS A 89 -3.77 0.53 0.29
N ASP A 90 -4.02 1.83 0.22
CA ASP A 90 -4.59 2.60 1.33
C ASP A 90 -6.11 2.42 1.38
N ARG A 91 -6.55 1.62 2.35
CA ARG A 91 -7.97 1.30 2.55
C ARG A 91 -8.81 2.51 2.92
N ALA A 92 -8.28 3.40 3.74
CA ALA A 92 -8.99 4.61 4.18
C ALA A 92 -9.21 5.53 2.97
N PHE A 93 -8.17 5.75 2.16
CA PHE A 93 -8.24 6.52 0.93
C PHE A 93 -9.24 5.94 -0.06
N LEU A 94 -9.20 4.63 -0.32
CA LEU A 94 -10.17 3.95 -1.18
C LEU A 94 -11.60 4.17 -0.67
N ASN A 95 -11.85 3.96 0.62
CA ASN A 95 -13.19 4.07 1.19
C ASN A 95 -13.74 5.50 1.17
N ASN A 96 -12.89 6.52 1.29
CA ASN A 96 -13.26 7.93 1.28
C ASN A 96 -13.56 8.44 -0.14
N VAL A 97 -12.85 7.94 -1.15
CA VAL A 97 -12.92 8.47 -2.52
C VAL A 97 -13.87 7.65 -3.40
N THR A 98 -13.88 6.32 -3.26
CA THR A 98 -14.60 5.45 -4.21
C THR A 98 -16.04 5.17 -3.79
N THR A 99 -16.90 4.98 -4.78
CA THR A 99 -18.31 4.57 -4.61
C THR A 99 -18.61 3.20 -5.22
N ARG A 100 -17.62 2.63 -5.91
CA ARG A 100 -17.70 1.37 -6.62
C ARG A 100 -16.36 0.67 -6.55
N THR A 101 -16.35 -0.62 -6.29
CA THR A 101 -15.13 -1.42 -6.17
C THR A 101 -15.15 -2.53 -7.21
N ILE A 102 -14.06 -2.65 -7.96
CA ILE A 102 -13.86 -3.72 -8.95
C ILE A 102 -12.78 -4.64 -8.44
N GLU A 103 -13.11 -5.92 -8.27
CA GLU A 103 -12.16 -6.95 -7.89
C GLU A 103 -11.75 -7.76 -9.13
N ILE A 104 -10.45 -7.99 -9.27
CA ILE A 104 -9.88 -8.85 -10.31
C ILE A 104 -9.25 -10.04 -9.60
N THR A 105 -9.82 -11.22 -9.78
CA THR A 105 -9.33 -12.47 -9.15
C THR A 105 -9.62 -13.66 -10.02
N CYS A 106 -8.75 -14.68 -10.03
CA CYS A 106 -8.85 -15.88 -10.87
C CYS A 106 -9.18 -15.59 -12.34
N GLY A 107 -8.61 -14.53 -12.92
CA GLY A 107 -8.86 -14.12 -14.31
C GLY A 107 -10.26 -13.56 -14.57
N GLN A 108 -11.06 -13.32 -13.53
CA GLN A 108 -12.41 -12.77 -13.63
C GLN A 108 -12.54 -11.41 -12.98
N ILE A 109 -13.50 -10.63 -13.44
CA ILE A 109 -13.79 -9.29 -12.92
C ILE A 109 -15.13 -9.33 -12.20
N TYR A 110 -15.13 -8.89 -10.95
CA TYR A 110 -16.34 -8.75 -10.13
C TYR A 110 -16.59 -7.29 -9.82
N ASP A 111 -17.78 -6.83 -10.08
CA ASP A 111 -18.20 -5.44 -9.97
C ASP A 111 -19.15 -5.26 -8.77
N TYR A 112 -18.68 -4.51 -7.78
CA TYR A 112 -19.44 -4.20 -6.57
C TYR A 112 -19.77 -2.70 -6.55
N LYS A 113 -21.04 -2.36 -6.65
CA LYS A 113 -21.54 -0.96 -6.62
C LYS A 113 -21.61 -0.44 -5.17
N VAL A 114 -20.54 -0.66 -4.42
CA VAL A 114 -20.41 -0.29 -3.01
C VAL A 114 -19.01 0.22 -2.72
N LYS A 115 -18.84 0.89 -1.58
CA LYS A 115 -17.56 1.35 -1.06
C LYS A 115 -16.68 0.17 -0.62
N TYR A 116 -15.40 0.47 -0.40
CA TYR A 116 -14.40 -0.55 -0.10
C TYR A 116 -14.73 -1.38 1.15
N ASP A 117 -15.19 -0.77 2.24
CA ASP A 117 -15.51 -1.50 3.49
C ASP A 117 -16.68 -2.48 3.30
N GLU A 118 -17.72 -2.07 2.59
CA GLU A 118 -18.86 -2.94 2.25
C GLU A 118 -18.43 -4.06 1.28
N PHE A 119 -17.55 -3.73 0.32
CA PHE A 119 -16.97 -4.72 -0.58
C PHE A 119 -16.25 -5.83 0.18
N VAL A 120 -15.46 -5.52 1.21
CA VAL A 120 -14.74 -6.52 2.02
C VAL A 120 -15.70 -7.53 2.64
N VAL A 121 -16.86 -7.07 3.12
CA VAL A 121 -17.91 -7.95 3.67
C VAL A 121 -18.52 -8.83 2.58
N LEU A 122 -18.96 -8.24 1.48
CA LEU A 122 -19.56 -8.97 0.35
C LEU A 122 -18.58 -9.97 -0.29
N ARG A 123 -17.31 -9.60 -0.39
CA ARG A 123 -16.24 -10.50 -0.84
C ARG A 123 -16.15 -11.73 0.04
N LYS A 124 -16.17 -11.56 1.36
CA LYS A 124 -16.12 -12.66 2.31
C LYS A 124 -17.33 -13.59 2.16
N GLU A 125 -18.53 -13.05 2.08
CA GLU A 125 -19.76 -13.82 1.88
C GLU A 125 -19.73 -14.62 0.57
N ARG A 126 -19.35 -13.97 -0.54
CA ARG A 126 -19.21 -14.63 -1.84
C ARG A 126 -18.23 -15.80 -1.77
N ARG A 127 -17.10 -15.58 -1.11
CA ARG A 127 -16.06 -16.59 -0.97
C ARG A 127 -16.54 -17.80 -0.15
N GLU A 128 -17.24 -17.56 0.95
CA GLU A 128 -17.85 -18.65 1.72
C GLU A 128 -18.84 -19.47 0.90
N GLN A 129 -19.64 -18.81 0.07
CA GLN A 129 -20.56 -19.48 -0.86
C GLN A 129 -19.78 -20.30 -1.91
N GLN A 130 -18.74 -19.74 -2.48
CA GLN A 130 -17.89 -20.38 -3.48
C GLN A 130 -17.17 -21.61 -2.89
N LEU A 131 -16.67 -21.51 -1.65
CA LEU A 131 -16.03 -22.62 -0.96
C LEU A 131 -17.02 -23.77 -0.71
N ARG A 132 -18.22 -23.47 -0.23
CA ARG A 132 -19.29 -24.47 -0.05
C ARG A 132 -19.68 -25.14 -1.36
N ALA A 133 -19.78 -24.35 -2.44
CA ALA A 133 -20.07 -24.89 -3.78
C ALA A 133 -18.95 -25.82 -4.27
N TYR A 134 -17.70 -25.43 -4.05
CA TYR A 134 -16.51 -26.23 -4.36
C TYR A 134 -16.51 -27.56 -3.58
N GLU A 135 -16.70 -27.52 -2.26
CA GLU A 135 -16.75 -28.72 -1.41
C GLU A 135 -17.86 -29.69 -1.85
N ASN A 136 -19.06 -29.16 -2.17
CA ASN A 136 -20.15 -29.94 -2.69
C ASN A 136 -19.81 -30.57 -4.06
N GLN A 137 -19.17 -29.80 -4.95
CA GLN A 137 -18.75 -30.32 -6.25
C GLN A 137 -17.67 -31.40 -6.10
N GLN A 138 -16.67 -31.19 -5.23
CA GLN A 138 -15.64 -32.20 -4.97
C GLN A 138 -16.25 -33.49 -4.44
N LYS A 139 -17.22 -33.40 -3.53
CA LYS A 139 -17.94 -34.59 -3.03
C LYS A 139 -18.68 -35.32 -4.15
N GLN A 140 -19.37 -34.61 -5.03
CA GLN A 140 -20.07 -35.22 -6.18
C GLN A 140 -19.09 -35.88 -7.17
N ILE A 141 -17.95 -35.27 -7.40
CA ILE A 141 -16.88 -35.84 -8.22
C ILE A 141 -16.38 -37.12 -7.59
N GLN A 142 -16.04 -37.09 -6.29
CA GLN A 142 -15.56 -38.26 -5.55
C GLN A 142 -16.58 -39.41 -5.56
N ASP A 143 -17.85 -39.15 -5.26
CA ASP A 143 -18.92 -40.15 -5.29
C ASP A 143 -19.07 -40.78 -6.70
N THR A 144 -18.85 -39.98 -7.73
CA THR A 144 -18.92 -40.45 -9.12
C THR A 144 -17.69 -41.28 -9.51
N GLU A 145 -16.50 -40.87 -9.08
CA GLU A 145 -15.25 -41.62 -9.26
C GLU A 145 -15.31 -42.95 -8.52
N ASP A 146 -15.79 -43.00 -7.27
CA ASP A 146 -15.98 -44.21 -6.49
C ASP A 146 -16.96 -45.18 -7.16
N PHE A 147 -18.04 -44.62 -7.74
CA PHE A 147 -18.99 -45.43 -8.51
C PHE A 147 -18.33 -46.07 -9.74
N ILE A 148 -17.56 -45.27 -10.50
CA ILE A 148 -16.84 -45.72 -11.70
C ILE A 148 -15.86 -46.83 -11.31
N GLU A 149 -15.07 -46.66 -10.27
CA GLU A 149 -14.07 -47.62 -9.81
C GLU A 149 -14.71 -48.94 -9.39
N ARG A 150 -15.79 -48.87 -8.57
CA ARG A 150 -16.52 -50.06 -8.08
C ARG A 150 -17.17 -50.90 -9.18
N PHE A 151 -17.64 -50.25 -10.24
CA PHE A 151 -18.44 -50.90 -11.29
C PHE A 151 -17.74 -51.03 -12.64
N ARG A 152 -16.49 -50.58 -12.77
CA ARG A 152 -15.71 -50.54 -14.01
C ARG A 152 -15.65 -51.90 -14.75
N TYR A 153 -15.58 -52.97 -13.99
CA TYR A 153 -15.41 -54.31 -14.55
C TYR A 153 -16.72 -55.11 -14.65
N LYS A 154 -17.87 -54.52 -14.31
CA LYS A 154 -19.18 -55.21 -14.38
C LYS A 154 -19.85 -54.90 -15.73
N ALA A 155 -19.97 -55.93 -16.61
CA ALA A 155 -20.55 -55.79 -17.95
C ALA A 155 -21.98 -55.20 -17.91
N THR A 156 -22.81 -55.57 -16.90
CA THR A 156 -24.18 -55.07 -16.72
C THR A 156 -24.26 -53.57 -16.38
N LYS A 157 -23.17 -52.95 -15.98
CA LYS A 157 -23.07 -51.54 -15.60
C LYS A 157 -22.26 -50.68 -16.57
N ALA A 158 -21.72 -51.28 -17.66
CA ALA A 158 -20.82 -50.60 -18.60
C ALA A 158 -21.42 -49.31 -19.17
N VAL A 159 -22.68 -49.27 -19.56
CA VAL A 159 -23.35 -48.07 -20.09
C VAL A 159 -23.45 -46.98 -19.05
N GLN A 160 -23.77 -47.32 -17.79
CA GLN A 160 -23.86 -46.38 -16.68
C GLN A 160 -22.49 -45.79 -16.34
N VAL A 161 -21.44 -46.62 -16.32
CA VAL A 161 -20.08 -46.19 -16.07
C VAL A 161 -19.61 -45.21 -17.16
N GLN A 162 -19.83 -45.53 -18.45
CA GLN A 162 -19.48 -44.63 -19.53
C GLN A 162 -20.24 -43.30 -19.49
N SER A 163 -21.54 -43.34 -19.11
CA SER A 163 -22.31 -42.09 -18.91
C SER A 163 -21.71 -41.21 -17.81
N ARG A 164 -21.30 -41.83 -16.69
CA ARG A 164 -20.69 -41.10 -15.55
C ARG A 164 -19.32 -40.53 -15.90
N ILE A 165 -18.48 -41.22 -16.67
CA ILE A 165 -17.20 -40.72 -17.19
C ILE A 165 -17.45 -39.48 -18.04
N LYS A 166 -18.40 -39.55 -18.99
CA LYS A 166 -18.75 -38.39 -19.82
C LYS A 166 -19.32 -37.19 -19.02
N GLN A 167 -19.99 -37.46 -17.90
CA GLN A 167 -20.43 -36.41 -16.99
C GLN A 167 -19.25 -35.73 -16.30
N LEU A 168 -18.27 -36.50 -15.79
CA LEU A 168 -17.07 -35.96 -15.16
C LEU A 168 -16.24 -35.11 -16.13
N GLU A 169 -16.12 -35.56 -17.39
CA GLU A 169 -15.37 -34.81 -18.43
C GLU A 169 -16.00 -33.46 -18.77
N LYS A 170 -17.31 -33.28 -18.50
CA LYS A 170 -18.08 -32.06 -18.78
C LYS A 170 -18.23 -31.14 -17.59
N ILE A 171 -17.74 -31.54 -16.43
CA ILE A 171 -17.85 -30.71 -15.23
C ILE A 171 -16.85 -29.56 -15.34
N ASP A 172 -17.34 -28.33 -15.38
CA ASP A 172 -16.53 -27.14 -15.17
C ASP A 172 -16.14 -27.10 -13.68
N ARG A 173 -14.85 -27.25 -13.42
CA ARG A 173 -14.36 -27.24 -12.05
C ARG A 173 -14.41 -25.84 -11.48
N ILE A 174 -15.00 -25.71 -10.29
CA ILE A 174 -15.04 -24.45 -9.55
C ILE A 174 -13.63 -24.14 -9.06
N GLU A 175 -13.07 -23.02 -9.49
CA GLU A 175 -11.83 -22.48 -8.95
C GLU A 175 -12.17 -21.65 -7.73
N VAL A 176 -11.51 -21.92 -6.62
CA VAL A 176 -11.64 -21.15 -5.38
C VAL A 176 -10.39 -20.31 -5.25
N ASP A 177 -10.59 -19.03 -4.96
CA ASP A 177 -9.53 -18.09 -4.62
C ASP A 177 -8.85 -18.58 -3.33
N GLU A 178 -7.63 -19.11 -3.45
CA GLU A 178 -6.86 -19.53 -2.28
C GLU A 178 -6.49 -18.29 -1.46
N GLU A 179 -6.98 -18.20 -0.23
CA GLU A 179 -6.35 -17.29 0.72
C GLU A 179 -4.95 -17.82 0.99
N ASP A 180 -3.98 -17.00 0.74
CA ASP A 180 -2.67 -17.21 1.33
C ASP A 180 -2.77 -17.01 2.86
N ASN A 181 -3.39 -17.99 3.51
CA ASN A 181 -3.45 -18.12 4.96
C ASN A 181 -2.18 -18.76 5.50
N SER A 182 -1.13 -18.88 4.68
CA SER A 182 0.18 -19.30 5.14
C SER A 182 0.75 -18.21 6.04
N ALA A 183 0.23 -18.14 7.27
CA ALA A 183 0.85 -17.35 8.31
C ALA A 183 2.27 -17.87 8.49
N LEU A 184 3.22 -17.17 7.91
CA LEU A 184 4.64 -17.44 8.06
C LEU A 184 4.98 -17.39 9.55
N ARG A 185 5.06 -18.55 10.20
CA ARG A 185 5.43 -18.67 11.60
C ARG A 185 6.95 -18.61 11.75
N LEU A 186 7.49 -17.44 11.51
CA LEU A 186 8.90 -17.17 11.78
C LEU A 186 9.11 -17.13 13.29
N LYS A 187 9.87 -18.09 13.81
CA LYS A 187 10.39 -18.05 15.17
C LYS A 187 11.84 -17.60 15.08
N PHE A 188 12.08 -16.33 15.33
CA PHE A 188 13.43 -15.86 15.53
C PHE A 188 13.96 -16.34 16.88
N PRO A 189 15.26 -16.71 16.99
CA PRO A 189 15.88 -16.96 18.28
C PRO A 189 15.75 -15.70 19.14
N PRO A 190 15.49 -15.83 20.45
CA PRO A 190 15.38 -14.68 21.33
C PRO A 190 16.68 -13.88 21.32
N ALA A 191 16.61 -12.61 20.96
CA ALA A 191 17.72 -11.69 21.06
C ALA A 191 18.13 -11.52 22.54
N SER A 192 19.40 -11.17 22.77
CA SER A 192 19.90 -10.81 24.11
C SER A 192 19.06 -9.64 24.64
N ARG A 193 18.73 -9.68 25.93
CA ARG A 193 17.87 -8.65 26.54
C ARG A 193 18.57 -7.29 26.52
N SER A 194 18.01 -6.33 25.81
CA SER A 194 18.46 -4.94 25.81
C SER A 194 18.14 -4.24 27.14
N GLY A 195 18.79 -3.10 27.40
CA GLY A 195 18.46 -2.18 28.49
C GLY A 195 17.02 -1.68 28.43
N ASN A 196 16.56 -0.98 29.48
CA ASN A 196 15.20 -0.44 29.57
C ASN A 196 14.98 0.75 28.61
N TYR A 197 16.04 1.45 28.23
CA TYR A 197 16.02 2.64 27.39
C TYR A 197 16.90 2.39 26.16
N PRO A 198 16.32 1.85 25.08
CA PRO A 198 17.04 1.58 23.84
C PRO A 198 17.62 2.82 23.16
N VAL A 199 16.91 3.95 23.23
CA VAL A 199 17.37 5.22 22.64
C VAL A 199 17.08 6.35 23.61
N ILE A 200 18.08 7.19 23.85
CA ILE A 200 17.96 8.42 24.65
C ILE A 200 18.58 9.55 23.84
N CYS A 201 17.79 10.59 23.56
CA CYS A 201 18.24 11.84 22.96
C CYS A 201 18.16 12.93 24.00
N GLU A 202 19.27 13.66 24.20
CA GLU A 202 19.40 14.80 25.12
C GLU A 202 19.89 16.00 24.31
N ASP A 203 19.04 17.03 24.16
CA ASP A 203 19.30 18.27 23.43
C ASP A 203 19.88 18.08 22.03
N VAL A 204 19.35 17.05 21.31
CA VAL A 204 19.83 16.72 19.97
C VAL A 204 19.40 17.80 18.98
N ARG A 205 20.38 18.30 18.21
CA ARG A 205 20.20 19.31 17.16
C ARG A 205 20.86 18.87 15.87
N LYS A 206 20.19 19.14 14.75
CA LYS A 206 20.75 18.93 13.41
C LYS A 206 20.52 20.14 12.53
N ALA A 207 21.60 20.58 11.88
CA ALA A 207 21.55 21.61 10.86
C ALA A 207 22.38 21.20 9.64
N TYR A 208 22.01 21.69 8.47
CA TYR A 208 22.78 21.63 7.23
C TYR A 208 23.15 23.06 6.81
N GLY A 209 24.39 23.46 7.07
CA GLY A 209 24.81 24.83 6.90
C GLY A 209 23.99 25.79 7.79
N SER A 210 23.32 26.76 7.18
CA SER A 210 22.45 27.72 7.90
C SER A 210 21.03 27.17 8.16
N HIS A 211 20.65 26.07 7.54
CA HIS A 211 19.31 25.48 7.69
C HIS A 211 19.26 24.54 8.90
N VAL A 212 18.54 24.94 9.94
CA VAL A 212 18.29 24.10 11.12
C VAL A 212 17.10 23.20 10.82
N VAL A 213 17.31 21.88 10.87
CA VAL A 213 16.26 20.89 10.64
C VAL A 213 15.43 20.69 11.91
N PHE A 214 16.09 20.50 13.05
CA PHE A 214 15.48 20.44 14.38
C PHE A 214 16.50 20.82 15.45
N HIS A 215 16.01 21.23 16.60
CA HIS A 215 16.82 21.59 17.77
C HIS A 215 16.10 21.13 19.05
N ASP A 216 16.83 21.00 20.13
CA ASP A 216 16.34 20.68 21.48
C ASP A 216 15.49 19.40 21.53
N VAL A 217 15.86 18.40 20.72
CA VAL A 217 15.11 17.12 20.71
C VAL A 217 15.51 16.31 21.95
N ASN A 218 14.56 16.22 22.87
CA ASN A 218 14.65 15.40 24.06
C ASN A 218 13.64 14.24 23.95
N LEU A 219 14.13 13.02 23.75
CA LEU A 219 13.31 11.84 23.51
C LEU A 219 13.93 10.64 24.19
N THR A 220 13.11 9.91 24.93
CA THR A 220 13.50 8.61 25.49
C THR A 220 12.53 7.55 24.98
N ILE A 221 13.05 6.54 24.31
CA ILE A 221 12.26 5.38 23.86
C ILE A 221 12.44 4.27 24.87
N ASN A 222 11.33 3.75 25.38
CA ASN A 222 11.32 2.64 26.33
C ASN A 222 11.32 1.30 25.61
N ARG A 223 11.86 0.29 26.27
CA ARG A 223 11.85 -1.06 25.74
C ARG A 223 10.44 -1.58 25.53
N GLY A 224 10.15 -2.08 24.31
CA GLY A 224 8.83 -2.57 23.91
C GLY A 224 7.87 -1.46 23.47
N GLU A 225 8.28 -0.20 23.56
CA GLU A 225 7.50 0.92 23.05
C GLU A 225 7.49 0.94 21.52
N LYS A 226 6.37 1.36 20.94
CA LYS A 226 6.20 1.57 19.49
C LYS A 226 5.94 3.04 19.27
N VAL A 227 6.90 3.73 18.64
CA VAL A 227 6.88 5.18 18.46
C VAL A 227 6.69 5.49 16.98
N ALA A 228 5.79 6.41 16.65
CA ALA A 228 5.61 6.94 15.30
C ALA A 228 6.11 8.38 15.21
N PHE A 229 6.99 8.68 14.25
CA PHE A 229 7.35 10.05 13.91
C PHE A 229 6.40 10.57 12.83
N VAL A 230 5.59 11.56 13.17
CA VAL A 230 4.57 12.15 12.30
C VAL A 230 4.92 13.62 12.02
N GLY A 231 4.64 14.09 10.82
CA GLY A 231 4.89 15.48 10.39
C GLY A 231 4.94 15.59 8.88
N LYS A 232 4.99 16.83 8.38
CA LYS A 232 5.11 17.12 6.94
C LYS A 232 6.38 16.56 6.33
N ASN A 233 6.40 16.43 5.01
CA ASN A 233 7.62 16.05 4.30
C ASN A 233 8.63 17.19 4.37
N GLY A 234 9.88 16.83 4.68
CA GLY A 234 10.94 17.81 4.90
C GLY A 234 11.19 18.19 6.37
N GLU A 235 10.33 17.87 7.30
CA GLU A 235 10.42 18.18 8.74
C GLU A 235 11.53 17.41 9.49
N GLY A 236 12.36 16.64 8.81
CA GLY A 236 13.51 15.99 9.42
C GLY A 236 13.23 14.60 10.06
N LYS A 237 12.08 13.97 9.83
CA LYS A 237 11.78 12.62 10.37
C LYS A 237 12.86 11.60 10.03
N SER A 238 13.21 11.47 8.75
CA SER A 238 14.30 10.58 8.29
C SER A 238 15.67 11.02 8.76
N THR A 239 15.87 12.33 8.96
CA THR A 239 17.10 12.87 9.50
C THR A 239 17.31 12.44 10.96
N LEU A 240 16.26 12.48 11.78
CA LEU A 240 16.33 12.00 13.17
C LEU A 240 16.63 10.49 13.22
N VAL A 241 16.01 9.68 12.35
CA VAL A 241 16.31 8.24 12.26
C VAL A 241 17.78 8.03 11.89
N LYS A 242 18.35 8.80 10.94
CA LYS A 242 19.76 8.73 10.57
C LYS A 242 20.70 9.18 11.70
N CYS A 243 20.29 10.14 12.54
CA CYS A 243 21.03 10.48 13.76
C CYS A 243 21.03 9.30 14.74
N ILE A 244 19.89 8.60 14.93
CA ILE A 244 19.81 7.42 15.79
C ILE A 244 20.70 6.27 15.27
N MET A 245 20.83 6.16 13.93
CA MET A 245 21.71 5.18 13.28
C MET A 245 23.20 5.58 13.29
N ASP A 246 23.53 6.78 13.76
CA ASP A 246 24.88 7.35 13.71
C ASP A 246 25.43 7.48 12.26
N GLU A 247 24.53 7.64 11.28
CA GLU A 247 24.90 7.80 9.87
C GLU A 247 25.29 9.22 9.51
N ILE A 248 24.87 10.21 10.32
CA ILE A 248 25.12 11.64 10.10
C ILE A 248 25.47 12.34 11.39
N ASP A 249 26.35 13.34 11.30
CA ASP A 249 26.74 14.18 12.44
C ASP A 249 25.57 14.97 13.00
N PHE A 250 25.55 15.16 14.32
CA PHE A 250 24.56 15.95 15.04
C PHE A 250 25.21 16.62 16.27
N GLU A 251 24.56 17.62 16.83
CA GLU A 251 24.92 18.25 18.10
C GLU A 251 24.02 17.69 19.21
N GLY A 252 24.50 17.77 20.48
CA GLY A 252 23.81 17.20 21.63
C GLY A 252 24.29 15.79 21.95
N LYS A 253 23.49 15.02 22.69
CA LYS A 253 23.86 13.68 23.12
C LYS A 253 22.80 12.67 22.73
N LEU A 254 23.20 11.63 22.00
CA LEU A 254 22.38 10.50 21.64
C LEU A 254 23.05 9.23 22.18
N THR A 255 22.32 8.46 22.96
CA THR A 255 22.82 7.26 23.61
C THR A 255 21.98 6.06 23.20
N ILE A 256 22.64 5.07 22.62
CA ILE A 256 22.05 3.75 22.35
C ILE A 256 22.28 2.88 23.58
N GLY A 257 21.22 2.26 24.07
CA GLY A 257 21.26 1.45 25.28
C GLY A 257 22.12 0.21 25.16
N HIS A 258 22.46 -0.39 26.30
CA HIS A 258 23.29 -1.62 26.34
C HIS A 258 22.57 -2.79 25.64
N ASN A 259 23.32 -3.57 24.86
CA ASN A 259 22.82 -4.71 24.07
C ASN A 259 21.68 -4.39 23.11
N VAL A 260 21.60 -3.17 22.62
CA VAL A 260 20.64 -2.79 21.57
C VAL A 260 21.24 -3.10 20.21
N GLN A 261 20.54 -3.89 19.43
CA GLN A 261 20.80 -4.08 17.99
C GLN A 261 19.75 -3.31 17.20
N ILE A 262 20.20 -2.43 16.32
CA ILE A 262 19.32 -1.62 15.50
C ILE A 262 19.20 -2.28 14.12
N GLY A 263 17.96 -2.54 13.68
CA GLY A 263 17.65 -2.86 12.30
C GLY A 263 17.01 -1.65 11.64
N TYR A 264 17.48 -1.28 10.46
CA TYR A 264 16.95 -0.16 9.71
C TYR A 264 16.42 -0.63 8.35
N PHE A 265 15.19 -0.24 8.05
CA PHE A 265 14.57 -0.47 6.75
C PHE A 265 14.29 0.90 6.09
N ALA A 266 15.12 1.25 5.11
CA ALA A 266 15.04 2.54 4.42
C ALA A 266 13.99 2.52 3.29
N GLN A 267 13.46 3.69 2.97
CA GLN A 267 12.51 3.86 1.86
C GLN A 267 13.07 3.39 0.49
N ASN A 268 14.38 3.51 0.29
CA ASN A 268 15.07 3.13 -0.96
C ASN A 268 15.90 1.83 -0.81
N GLN A 269 15.55 0.96 0.13
CA GLN A 269 16.29 -0.27 0.40
C GLN A 269 16.41 -1.18 -0.82
N ALA A 270 15.40 -1.19 -1.70
CA ALA A 270 15.41 -1.98 -2.93
C ALA A 270 16.60 -1.64 -3.87
N GLN A 271 17.13 -0.41 -3.82
CA GLN A 271 18.28 0.02 -4.62
C GLN A 271 19.62 -0.52 -4.07
N MET A 272 19.62 -1.05 -2.85
CA MET A 272 20.80 -1.62 -2.19
C MET A 272 20.88 -3.14 -2.30
N LEU A 273 19.86 -3.79 -2.89
CA LEU A 273 19.86 -5.23 -3.10
C LEU A 273 20.85 -5.60 -4.21
N ASP A 274 21.61 -6.66 -3.98
CA ASP A 274 22.41 -7.27 -5.04
C ASP A 274 21.48 -8.13 -5.92
N GLU A 275 21.27 -7.70 -7.16
CA GLU A 275 20.38 -8.36 -8.11
C GLU A 275 20.84 -9.78 -8.51
N ASN A 276 22.09 -10.15 -8.16
CA ASN A 276 22.64 -11.48 -8.44
C ASN A 276 22.36 -12.52 -7.34
N LEU A 277 21.83 -12.08 -6.19
CA LEU A 277 21.49 -12.97 -5.09
C LEU A 277 20.05 -13.48 -5.24
N THR A 278 19.78 -14.65 -4.67
CA THR A 278 18.41 -15.17 -4.60
C THR A 278 17.65 -14.53 -3.43
N VAL A 279 16.31 -14.66 -3.42
CA VAL A 279 15.48 -14.16 -2.30
C VAL A 279 15.81 -14.86 -0.98
N PHE A 280 16.44 -16.02 -1.04
CA PHE A 280 16.84 -16.81 0.14
C PHE A 280 18.19 -16.35 0.73
N ASP A 281 19.07 -15.79 -0.09
CA ASP A 281 20.38 -15.25 0.32
C ASP A 281 20.23 -13.84 0.94
#